data_0bbf0203dc809a71b64ded2818457f14
#
_entry.id   0bbf0203dc809a71b64ded2818457f14
#
_cell.length_a   1.000
_cell.length_b   1.000
_cell.length_c   1.000
_cell.angle_alpha   90.00
_cell.angle_beta   90.00
_cell.angle_gamma   90.00
#
_symmetry.space_group_name_H-M   'P 1'
#
loop_
_entity.id
_entity.type
_entity.pdbx_description
1 polymer ?
#
loop_
_entity_poly.entity_id
_entity_poly.type
_entity_poly.pdbx_seq_one_letter_code
_entity_poly.pdbx_strand_id
1 'polypeptide(L)'
;MSILKKTWRFLCSMRFAIILLVILAAACSASSLVTQGQTYAWYSQRYSQRVAAMILALHLDDAFHSWWFIAITAFLCLNLLFCNVTRLPQLLRRVKAETDPARALEAKGDAQAENVADPEAMLRRLGFHRIQRTQTADGREALFASKNTPGYWGAWVCHLGILLLILGFGLGQMTQKQYTVYGVPGQTRTIGDLELALTIDDFRIDLREDDTVVQYTADITVRDLSASGIGKSESASISVNNPASMFGLKFFQNSTGWAASVHIAKDGEPIQDAVVCAGDYVRVKDKQDLVIYLAAFYPDYMFVSGQGPATASGSLNNPAYLYRVYYQDQMLGMNVLMPDEVLTIDEYTVTFSDPQNYTLIQIKSDRFTWLALIGGLVTLLGLILALYVLPSKAWAVRDGERWTVCGQSRKGGAIFRERFARAAGEDGQDVTG
;
A
#
# COMPACT_ATOMS: atom_id res chain seq x y z
N MET A 1 -11.12 -15.80 39.53
CA MET A 1 -10.77 -15.83 38.08
C MET A 1 -9.38 -15.24 37.94
N SER A 2 -8.39 -15.97 37.41
CA SER A 2 -7.00 -15.51 37.39
C SER A 2 -6.84 -14.26 36.53
N ILE A 3 -5.90 -13.38 36.92
CA ILE A 3 -5.55 -12.14 36.18
C ILE A 3 -5.33 -12.46 34.72
N LEU A 4 -4.67 -13.56 34.40
CA LEU A 4 -4.41 -14.06 33.05
C LEU A 4 -5.69 -14.21 32.20
N LYS A 5 -6.80 -14.73 32.78
CA LYS A 5 -8.09 -14.84 32.07
C LYS A 5 -8.75 -13.48 31.79
N LYS A 6 -8.55 -12.50 32.68
CA LYS A 6 -9.07 -11.12 32.46
C LYS A 6 -8.29 -10.42 31.36
N THR A 7 -6.95 -10.51 31.38
CA THR A 7 -6.08 -9.95 30.33
C THR A 7 -6.37 -10.56 28.98
N TRP A 8 -6.49 -11.90 28.91
CA TRP A 8 -6.86 -12.59 27.66
C TRP A 8 -8.21 -12.11 27.09
N ARG A 9 -9.23 -11.99 27.93
CA ARG A 9 -10.54 -11.46 27.50
C ARG A 9 -10.47 -10.04 27.03
N PHE A 10 -9.62 -9.20 27.62
CA PHE A 10 -9.40 -7.83 27.18
C PHE A 10 -8.73 -7.79 25.82
N LEU A 11 -7.65 -8.56 25.64
CA LEU A 11 -6.91 -8.66 24.35
C LEU A 11 -7.79 -9.17 23.19
N CYS A 12 -8.77 -10.04 23.48
CA CYS A 12 -9.73 -10.55 22.49
C CYS A 12 -11.00 -9.67 22.38
N SER A 13 -11.02 -8.47 22.94
CA SER A 13 -12.23 -7.65 22.99
C SER A 13 -12.32 -6.62 21.85
N MET A 14 -13.55 -6.30 21.42
CA MET A 14 -13.82 -5.19 20.53
C MET A 14 -13.33 -3.84 21.07
N ARG A 15 -13.37 -3.65 22.41
CA ARG A 15 -12.93 -2.40 23.05
C ARG A 15 -11.45 -2.16 22.81
N PHE A 16 -10.64 -3.20 22.96
CA PHE A 16 -9.20 -3.14 22.70
C PHE A 16 -8.90 -2.84 21.22
N ALA A 17 -9.63 -3.49 20.29
CA ALA A 17 -9.50 -3.21 18.86
C ALA A 17 -9.79 -1.72 18.54
N ILE A 18 -10.87 -1.16 19.12
CA ILE A 18 -11.24 0.25 18.90
C ILE A 18 -10.14 1.18 19.44
N ILE A 19 -9.59 0.90 20.62
CA ILE A 19 -8.49 1.69 21.20
C ILE A 19 -7.28 1.66 20.29
N LEU A 20 -6.87 0.47 19.81
CA LEU A 20 -5.75 0.36 18.88
C LEU A 20 -5.99 1.11 17.57
N LEU A 21 -7.20 1.05 17.01
CA LEU A 21 -7.56 1.78 15.79
C LEU A 21 -7.51 3.30 15.99
N VAL A 22 -7.98 3.81 17.14
CA VAL A 22 -7.91 5.24 17.46
C VAL A 22 -6.45 5.69 17.60
N ILE A 23 -5.61 4.91 18.29
CA ILE A 23 -4.18 5.20 18.44
C ILE A 23 -3.51 5.16 17.07
N LEU A 24 -3.79 4.16 16.24
CA LEU A 24 -3.23 4.04 14.89
C LEU A 24 -3.65 5.22 14.01
N ALA A 25 -4.92 5.61 14.04
CA ALA A 25 -5.41 6.77 13.28
C ALA A 25 -4.73 8.07 13.71
N ALA A 26 -4.58 8.30 15.02
CA ALA A 26 -3.87 9.46 15.55
C ALA A 26 -2.39 9.46 15.14
N ALA A 27 -1.74 8.30 15.19
CA ALA A 27 -0.36 8.12 14.77
C ALA A 27 -0.16 8.40 13.27
N CYS A 28 -1.03 7.85 12.41
CA CYS A 28 -1.01 8.13 10.98
C CYS A 28 -1.24 9.62 10.68
N SER A 29 -2.18 10.26 11.38
CA SER A 29 -2.45 11.68 11.22
C SER A 29 -1.25 12.54 11.62
N ALA A 30 -0.61 12.24 12.75
CA ALA A 30 0.60 12.94 13.21
C ALA A 30 1.76 12.77 12.20
N SER A 31 1.95 11.56 11.70
CA SER A 31 3.00 11.25 10.71
C SER A 31 2.78 11.95 9.37
N SER A 32 1.52 12.14 8.96
CA SER A 32 1.19 12.86 7.72
C SER A 32 1.51 14.36 7.76
N LEU A 33 1.66 14.94 8.96
CA LEU A 33 2.04 16.33 9.12
C LEU A 33 3.56 16.57 9.01
N VAL A 34 4.34 15.49 9.05
CA VAL A 34 5.81 15.54 8.96
C VAL A 34 6.24 15.05 7.60
N THR A 35 7.06 15.82 6.88
CA THR A 35 7.67 15.37 5.62
C THR A 35 8.57 14.16 5.93
N GLN A 36 8.35 13.04 5.27
CA GLN A 36 9.06 11.79 5.53
C GLN A 36 10.44 11.76 4.85
N GLY A 37 11.39 11.03 5.44
CA GLY A 37 12.68 10.68 4.81
C GLY A 37 13.68 11.84 4.71
N GLN A 38 13.55 12.93 5.50
CA GLN A 38 14.47 14.05 5.46
C GLN A 38 15.57 13.94 6.53
N THR A 39 16.67 14.67 6.33
CA THR A 39 17.80 14.70 7.28
C THR A 39 17.51 15.61 8.47
N TYR A 40 18.26 15.43 9.59
CA TYR A 40 18.21 16.33 10.73
C TYR A 40 18.46 17.81 10.35
N ALA A 41 19.41 18.04 9.44
CA ALA A 41 19.73 19.40 8.97
C ALA A 41 18.53 20.05 8.28
N TRP A 42 17.78 19.29 7.47
CA TRP A 42 16.56 19.76 6.82
C TRP A 42 15.47 20.12 7.84
N TYR A 43 15.23 19.23 8.84
CA TYR A 43 14.23 19.51 9.87
C TYR A 43 14.63 20.69 10.77
N SER A 44 15.91 20.85 11.10
CA SER A 44 16.38 21.97 11.94
C SER A 44 16.34 23.33 11.25
N GLN A 45 16.34 23.36 9.91
CA GLN A 45 16.13 24.58 9.13
C GLN A 45 14.65 25.00 9.08
N ARG A 46 13.75 24.01 9.08
CA ARG A 46 12.31 24.27 8.92
C ARG A 46 11.57 24.36 10.26
N TYR A 47 12.03 23.67 11.27
CA TYR A 47 11.48 23.64 12.63
C TYR A 47 12.55 24.07 13.65
N SER A 48 12.14 24.30 14.89
CA SER A 48 13.15 24.52 15.96
C SER A 48 13.99 23.26 16.18
N GLN A 49 15.23 23.43 16.68
CA GLN A 49 16.13 22.30 16.96
C GLN A 49 15.52 21.24 17.90
N ARG A 50 14.69 21.68 18.87
CA ARG A 50 13.98 20.76 19.78
C ARG A 50 12.93 19.91 19.06
N VAL A 51 12.18 20.54 18.15
CA VAL A 51 11.17 19.83 17.35
C VAL A 51 11.83 18.86 16.37
N ALA A 52 12.91 19.28 15.70
CA ALA A 52 13.69 18.41 14.82
C ALA A 52 14.24 17.17 15.56
N ALA A 53 14.80 17.38 16.76
CA ALA A 53 15.27 16.28 17.60
C ALA A 53 14.13 15.34 18.04
N MET A 54 12.94 15.88 18.34
CA MET A 54 11.76 15.10 18.69
C MET A 54 11.23 14.25 17.52
N ILE A 55 11.21 14.82 16.31
CA ILE A 55 10.79 14.10 15.08
C ILE A 55 11.66 12.85 14.91
N LEU A 56 12.98 12.99 14.97
CA LEU A 56 13.90 11.85 14.81
C LEU A 56 13.88 10.89 16.01
N ALA A 57 13.81 11.39 17.24
CA ALA A 57 13.76 10.53 18.44
C ALA A 57 12.50 9.65 18.49
N LEU A 58 11.37 10.14 17.97
CA LEU A 58 10.11 9.40 17.86
C LEU A 58 9.98 8.66 16.54
N HIS A 59 10.98 8.71 15.64
CA HIS A 59 10.90 8.16 14.30
C HIS A 59 9.65 8.62 13.53
N LEU A 60 9.28 9.90 13.65
CA LEU A 60 8.17 10.47 12.89
C LEU A 60 8.59 10.80 11.45
N ASP A 61 9.87 10.84 11.16
CA ASP A 61 10.51 10.96 9.85
C ASP A 61 10.38 9.68 9.02
N ASP A 62 10.22 8.52 9.67
CA ASP A 62 9.96 7.23 9.04
C ASP A 62 8.95 6.44 9.89
N ALA A 63 7.77 7.00 10.03
CA ALA A 63 6.75 6.51 10.95
C ALA A 63 6.31 5.07 10.65
N PHE A 64 6.21 4.69 9.38
CA PHE A 64 5.73 3.36 8.98
C PHE A 64 6.72 2.24 9.30
N HIS A 65 8.02 2.53 9.43
CA HIS A 65 9.05 1.58 9.86
C HIS A 65 9.41 1.74 11.34
N SER A 66 8.77 2.66 12.06
CA SER A 66 9.02 2.86 13.47
C SER A 66 8.60 1.65 14.32
N TRP A 67 9.36 1.37 15.38
CA TRP A 67 9.09 0.24 16.28
C TRP A 67 7.69 0.31 16.93
N TRP A 68 7.20 1.51 17.25
CA TRP A 68 5.89 1.71 17.86
C TRP A 68 4.75 1.48 16.87
N PHE A 69 4.90 1.89 15.59
CA PHE A 69 3.91 1.63 14.54
C PHE A 69 3.80 0.13 14.25
N ILE A 70 4.95 -0.55 14.13
CA ILE A 70 5.01 -2.01 13.94
C ILE A 70 4.36 -2.72 15.13
N ALA A 71 4.63 -2.28 16.38
CA ALA A 71 4.04 -2.87 17.57
C ALA A 71 2.50 -2.70 17.61
N ILE A 72 1.98 -1.49 17.34
CA ILE A 72 0.53 -1.23 17.31
C ILE A 72 -0.14 -2.12 16.24
N THR A 73 0.44 -2.19 15.05
CA THR A 73 -0.06 -3.00 13.94
C THR A 73 -0.03 -4.50 14.27
N ALA A 74 1.05 -4.98 14.89
CA ALA A 74 1.16 -6.37 15.34
C ALA A 74 0.09 -6.72 16.41
N PHE A 75 -0.13 -5.84 17.40
CA PHE A 75 -1.20 -6.02 18.39
C PHE A 75 -2.59 -6.02 17.73
N LEU A 76 -2.82 -5.18 16.73
CA LEU A 76 -4.08 -5.18 15.97
C LEU A 76 -4.27 -6.50 15.22
N CYS A 77 -3.24 -7.00 14.55
CA CYS A 77 -3.27 -8.30 13.87
C CYS A 77 -3.57 -9.45 14.85
N LEU A 78 -2.91 -9.49 15.99
CA LEU A 78 -3.15 -10.49 17.02
C LEU A 78 -4.57 -10.39 17.58
N ASN A 79 -5.07 -9.20 17.84
CA ASN A 79 -6.45 -8.99 18.28
C ASN A 79 -7.46 -9.50 17.22
N LEU A 80 -7.29 -9.14 15.94
CA LEU A 80 -8.14 -9.62 14.84
C LEU A 80 -8.12 -11.15 14.73
N LEU A 81 -6.93 -11.76 14.80
CA LEU A 81 -6.75 -13.22 14.76
C LEU A 81 -7.50 -13.88 15.91
N PHE A 82 -7.27 -13.44 17.15
CA PHE A 82 -7.91 -14.03 18.33
C PHE A 82 -9.42 -13.80 18.32
N CYS A 83 -9.90 -12.62 17.91
CA CYS A 83 -11.33 -12.36 17.76
C CYS A 83 -11.98 -13.29 16.73
N ASN A 84 -11.33 -13.53 15.60
CA ASN A 84 -11.85 -14.43 14.57
C ASN A 84 -11.87 -15.89 15.05
N VAL A 85 -10.79 -16.36 15.67
CA VAL A 85 -10.71 -17.74 16.19
C VAL A 85 -11.73 -17.98 17.29
N THR A 86 -11.85 -17.07 18.26
CA THR A 86 -12.80 -17.22 19.38
C THR A 86 -14.27 -17.13 18.97
N ARG A 87 -14.58 -16.41 17.90
CA ARG A 87 -15.95 -16.27 17.37
C ARG A 87 -16.37 -17.40 16.44
N LEU A 88 -15.41 -18.12 15.85
CA LEU A 88 -15.70 -19.18 14.90
C LEU A 88 -16.64 -20.27 15.45
N PRO A 89 -16.46 -20.84 16.68
CA PRO A 89 -17.37 -21.82 17.22
C PRO A 89 -18.82 -21.30 17.39
N GLN A 90 -18.95 -20.03 17.79
CA GLN A 90 -20.27 -19.41 17.92
C GLN A 90 -20.94 -19.20 16.56
N LEU A 91 -20.15 -18.83 15.54
CA LEU A 91 -20.62 -18.69 14.16
C LEU A 91 -21.11 -20.04 13.62
N LEU A 92 -20.32 -21.10 13.78
CA LEU A 92 -20.69 -22.45 13.37
C LEU A 92 -21.97 -22.93 14.04
N ARG A 93 -22.10 -22.68 15.36
CA ARG A 93 -23.34 -22.99 16.10
C ARG A 93 -24.54 -22.22 15.52
N ARG A 94 -24.41 -20.91 15.22
CA ARG A 94 -25.49 -20.08 14.64
C ARG A 94 -25.92 -20.56 13.26
N VAL A 95 -24.97 -20.98 12.42
CA VAL A 95 -25.25 -21.51 11.08
C VAL A 95 -25.99 -22.84 11.17
N LYS A 96 -25.59 -23.72 12.12
CA LYS A 96 -26.17 -25.06 12.32
C LYS A 96 -27.39 -25.07 13.23
N ALA A 97 -27.63 -24.00 14.01
CA ALA A 97 -28.71 -23.99 15.00
C ALA A 97 -30.08 -24.07 14.29
N GLU A 98 -30.70 -25.23 14.38
CA GLU A 98 -32.14 -25.41 14.26
C GLU A 98 -32.72 -25.04 15.63
N THR A 99 -33.37 -23.90 15.72
CA THR A 99 -34.12 -23.51 16.94
C THR A 99 -35.40 -24.33 16.95
N ASP A 100 -35.75 -24.89 18.10
CA ASP A 100 -37.06 -25.53 18.26
C ASP A 100 -38.17 -24.57 17.78
N PRO A 101 -39.00 -25.01 16.82
CA PRO A 101 -40.05 -24.16 16.25
C PRO A 101 -41.03 -23.57 17.29
N ALA A 102 -41.37 -24.31 18.33
CA ALA A 102 -42.23 -23.84 19.41
C ALA A 102 -41.60 -22.63 20.14
N ARG A 103 -40.31 -22.75 20.50
CA ARG A 103 -39.58 -21.64 21.17
C ARG A 103 -39.38 -20.44 20.26
N ALA A 104 -39.27 -20.67 18.93
CA ALA A 104 -39.15 -19.58 17.98
C ALA A 104 -40.45 -18.77 17.89
N LEU A 105 -41.61 -19.42 17.97
CA LEU A 105 -42.93 -18.78 18.04
C LEU A 105 -43.12 -18.00 19.33
N GLU A 106 -42.77 -18.56 20.50
CA GLU A 106 -42.85 -17.88 21.82
C GLU A 106 -41.99 -16.59 21.81
N ALA A 107 -40.84 -16.61 21.15
CA ALA A 107 -39.97 -15.44 21.02
C ALA A 107 -40.48 -14.36 20.04
N LYS A 108 -41.63 -14.61 19.36
CA LYS A 108 -42.34 -13.75 18.39
C LYS A 108 -41.50 -13.29 17.17
N GLY A 109 -40.21 -13.56 17.10
CA GLY A 109 -39.33 -13.16 16.01
C GLY A 109 -39.39 -11.66 15.64
N ASP A 110 -39.17 -11.34 14.34
CA ASP A 110 -39.37 -9.97 13.81
C ASP A 110 -40.76 -9.78 13.22
N ALA A 111 -41.46 -10.86 12.88
CA ALA A 111 -42.82 -10.86 12.37
C ALA A 111 -43.48 -12.22 12.61
N GLN A 112 -44.78 -12.19 12.84
CA GLN A 112 -45.62 -13.37 13.07
C GLN A 112 -46.94 -13.23 12.32
N ALA A 113 -47.47 -14.32 11.78
CA ALA A 113 -48.80 -14.43 11.18
C ALA A 113 -49.49 -15.67 11.73
N GLU A 114 -50.73 -15.52 12.13
CA GLU A 114 -51.60 -16.59 12.67
C GLU A 114 -52.64 -17.00 11.64
N ASN A 115 -53.19 -18.18 11.77
CA ASN A 115 -54.24 -18.71 10.90
C ASN A 115 -53.86 -18.91 9.42
N VAL A 116 -52.57 -19.15 9.12
CA VAL A 116 -52.07 -19.39 7.75
C VAL A 116 -52.61 -20.71 7.23
N ALA A 117 -53.20 -20.70 6.01
CA ALA A 117 -53.75 -21.89 5.40
C ALA A 117 -52.67 -22.74 4.72
N ASP A 118 -51.76 -22.10 3.95
CA ASP A 118 -50.64 -22.74 3.28
C ASP A 118 -49.29 -22.07 3.67
N PRO A 119 -48.62 -22.60 4.68
CA PRO A 119 -47.35 -22.05 5.14
C PRO A 119 -46.21 -22.28 4.13
N GLU A 120 -46.26 -23.35 3.33
CA GLU A 120 -45.23 -23.60 2.33
C GLU A 120 -45.25 -22.57 1.19
N ALA A 121 -46.47 -22.26 0.71
CA ALA A 121 -46.66 -21.23 -0.33
C ALA A 121 -46.22 -19.85 0.18
N MET A 122 -46.62 -19.48 1.41
CA MET A 122 -46.17 -18.22 2.06
C MET A 122 -44.65 -18.14 2.19
N LEU A 123 -44.01 -19.20 2.67
CA LEU A 123 -42.55 -19.23 2.80
C LEU A 123 -41.83 -19.13 1.45
N ARG A 124 -42.38 -19.77 0.40
CA ARG A 124 -41.83 -19.66 -0.98
C ARG A 124 -41.98 -18.22 -1.52
N ARG A 125 -43.09 -17.53 -1.30
CA ARG A 125 -43.28 -16.12 -1.67
C ARG A 125 -42.30 -15.20 -0.95
N LEU A 126 -41.94 -15.53 0.29
CA LEU A 126 -40.87 -14.86 1.03
C LEU A 126 -39.46 -15.16 0.54
N GLY A 127 -39.32 -16.07 -0.45
CA GLY A 127 -38.03 -16.46 -1.05
C GLY A 127 -37.28 -17.52 -0.24
N PHE A 128 -37.96 -18.31 0.59
CA PHE A 128 -37.39 -19.49 1.22
C PHE A 128 -37.58 -20.70 0.30
N HIS A 129 -36.49 -21.18 -0.29
CA HIS A 129 -36.54 -22.33 -1.21
C HIS A 129 -36.21 -23.66 -0.53
N ARG A 130 -35.52 -23.64 0.63
CA ARG A 130 -35.19 -24.83 1.42
C ARG A 130 -36.10 -24.87 2.64
N ILE A 131 -37.17 -25.63 2.54
CA ILE A 131 -38.15 -25.84 3.61
C ILE A 131 -37.98 -27.29 4.09
N GLN A 132 -37.77 -27.45 5.39
CA GLN A 132 -37.60 -28.74 6.05
C GLN A 132 -38.82 -29.00 6.93
N ARG A 133 -39.41 -30.21 6.84
CA ARG A 133 -40.44 -30.65 7.77
C ARG A 133 -39.78 -31.20 9.02
N THR A 134 -40.24 -30.76 10.17
CA THR A 134 -39.78 -31.11 11.49
C THR A 134 -40.95 -31.27 12.44
N GLN A 135 -40.69 -31.58 13.69
CA GLN A 135 -41.69 -31.59 14.74
C GLN A 135 -41.23 -30.75 15.92
N THR A 136 -42.14 -30.16 16.61
CA THR A 136 -41.89 -29.48 17.91
C THR A 136 -41.62 -30.50 19.00
N ALA A 137 -41.08 -30.08 20.16
CA ALA A 137 -40.79 -30.98 21.27
C ALA A 137 -42.06 -31.63 21.85
N ASP A 138 -43.24 -31.03 21.64
CA ASP A 138 -44.56 -31.54 22.02
C ASP A 138 -45.26 -32.37 20.90
N GLY A 139 -44.53 -32.67 19.81
CA GLY A 139 -44.97 -33.56 18.75
C GLY A 139 -45.83 -32.92 17.65
N ARG A 140 -46.07 -31.58 17.67
CA ARG A 140 -46.79 -30.89 16.61
C ARG A 140 -45.97 -30.83 15.29
N GLU A 141 -46.66 -30.93 14.18
CA GLU A 141 -46.02 -30.75 12.86
C GLU A 141 -45.52 -29.32 12.71
N ALA A 142 -44.30 -29.20 12.22
CA ALA A 142 -43.64 -27.91 12.04
C ALA A 142 -42.79 -27.87 10.76
N LEU A 143 -42.58 -26.65 10.24
CA LEU A 143 -41.70 -26.36 9.13
C LEU A 143 -40.57 -25.44 9.59
N PHE A 144 -39.36 -25.68 9.10
CA PHE A 144 -38.23 -24.79 9.27
C PHE A 144 -37.72 -24.38 7.90
N ALA A 145 -37.45 -23.10 7.72
CA ALA A 145 -36.89 -22.59 6.49
C ALA A 145 -35.77 -21.60 6.78
N SER A 146 -34.72 -21.63 5.96
CA SER A 146 -33.61 -20.69 6.04
C SER A 146 -33.17 -20.22 4.66
N LYS A 147 -32.77 -18.94 4.56
CA LYS A 147 -32.21 -18.38 3.34
C LYS A 147 -31.03 -17.48 3.62
N ASN A 148 -30.21 -17.27 2.60
CA ASN A 148 -29.03 -16.39 2.64
C ASN A 148 -28.03 -16.76 3.75
N THR A 149 -27.94 -18.02 4.12
CA THR A 149 -27.04 -18.53 5.18
C THR A 149 -25.59 -18.07 5.03
N PRO A 150 -24.99 -17.93 3.81
CA PRO A 150 -23.64 -17.40 3.66
C PRO A 150 -23.42 -16.02 4.29
N GLY A 151 -24.46 -15.19 4.42
CA GLY A 151 -24.38 -13.89 5.06
C GLY A 151 -23.97 -13.91 6.53
N TYR A 152 -24.11 -15.05 7.21
CA TYR A 152 -23.58 -15.21 8.57
C TYR A 152 -22.06 -15.13 8.63
N TRP A 153 -21.38 -15.53 7.56
CA TRP A 153 -19.93 -15.55 7.45
C TRP A 153 -19.34 -14.17 7.08
N GLY A 154 -20.17 -13.24 6.58
CA GLY A 154 -19.69 -11.99 6.00
C GLY A 154 -18.71 -11.23 6.88
N ALA A 155 -19.05 -10.97 8.14
CA ALA A 155 -18.17 -10.25 9.06
C ALA A 155 -16.89 -11.03 9.40
N TRP A 156 -16.96 -12.36 9.50
CA TRP A 156 -15.81 -13.20 9.77
C TRP A 156 -14.84 -13.21 8.59
N VAL A 157 -15.34 -13.37 7.35
CA VAL A 157 -14.57 -13.32 6.12
C VAL A 157 -13.93 -11.94 5.93
N CYS A 158 -14.69 -10.86 6.21
CA CYS A 158 -14.18 -9.49 6.13
C CYS A 158 -12.97 -9.28 7.08
N HIS A 159 -13.08 -9.69 8.33
CA HIS A 159 -11.96 -9.58 9.29
C HIS A 159 -10.77 -10.46 8.90
N LEU A 160 -11.01 -11.64 8.33
CA LEU A 160 -9.94 -12.48 7.80
C LEU A 160 -9.22 -11.77 6.64
N GLY A 161 -9.97 -11.16 5.73
CA GLY A 161 -9.42 -10.39 4.62
C GLY A 161 -8.57 -9.20 5.10
N ILE A 162 -9.06 -8.44 6.08
CA ILE A 162 -8.31 -7.32 6.69
C ILE A 162 -7.00 -7.84 7.33
N LEU A 163 -7.06 -8.97 8.03
CA LEU A 163 -5.86 -9.57 8.62
C LEU A 163 -4.82 -9.93 7.55
N LEU A 164 -5.24 -10.59 6.46
CA LEU A 164 -4.36 -10.95 5.34
C LEU A 164 -3.79 -9.71 4.65
N LEU A 165 -4.59 -8.66 4.50
CA LEU A 165 -4.17 -7.40 3.90
C LEU A 165 -3.08 -6.72 4.74
N ILE A 166 -3.27 -6.60 6.06
CA ILE A 166 -2.30 -5.99 6.96
C ILE A 166 -1.02 -6.84 7.03
N LEU A 167 -1.14 -8.17 7.08
CA LEU A 167 0.02 -9.07 7.06
C LEU A 167 0.79 -8.97 5.75
N GLY A 168 0.09 -8.91 4.60
CA GLY A 168 0.71 -8.74 3.30
C GLY A 168 1.49 -7.43 3.18
N PHE A 169 0.90 -6.33 3.63
CA PHE A 169 1.58 -5.04 3.70
C PHE A 169 2.75 -5.03 4.68
N GLY A 170 2.53 -5.51 5.91
CA GLY A 170 3.57 -5.51 6.94
C GLY A 170 4.78 -6.37 6.55
N LEU A 171 4.55 -7.59 6.08
CA LEU A 171 5.63 -8.46 5.59
C LEU A 171 6.28 -7.88 4.32
N GLY A 172 5.50 -7.24 3.44
CA GLY A 172 6.01 -6.52 2.28
C GLY A 172 7.01 -5.47 2.71
N GLN A 173 6.64 -4.56 3.58
CA GLN A 173 7.52 -3.49 4.08
C GLN A 173 8.77 -4.01 4.78
N MET A 174 8.64 -5.04 5.64
CA MET A 174 9.77 -5.63 6.36
C MET A 174 10.77 -6.35 5.44
N THR A 175 10.34 -6.85 4.30
CA THR A 175 11.16 -7.65 3.38
C THR A 175 11.49 -6.91 2.08
N GLN A 176 10.94 -5.73 1.89
CA GLN A 176 11.18 -4.91 0.72
C GLN A 176 12.64 -4.50 0.65
N LYS A 177 13.30 -4.81 -0.47
CA LYS A 177 14.57 -4.23 -0.84
C LYS A 177 14.31 -3.15 -1.87
N GLN A 178 14.95 -2.01 -1.68
CA GLN A 178 14.88 -0.89 -2.59
C GLN A 178 16.29 -0.53 -3.06
N TYR A 179 16.44 -0.40 -4.38
CA TYR A 179 17.65 0.05 -5.02
C TYR A 179 17.35 1.29 -5.85
N THR A 180 18.34 2.11 -6.07
CA THR A 180 18.27 3.26 -6.95
C THR A 180 19.43 3.16 -7.94
N VAL A 181 19.11 3.22 -9.23
CA VAL A 181 20.07 3.28 -10.31
C VAL A 181 19.79 4.55 -11.10
N TYR A 182 20.83 5.29 -11.40
CA TYR A 182 20.75 6.49 -12.21
C TYR A 182 21.87 6.51 -13.25
N GLY A 183 21.65 7.19 -14.34
CA GLY A 183 22.62 7.31 -15.43
C GLY A 183 22.01 7.95 -16.67
N VAL A 184 22.86 8.12 -17.66
CA VAL A 184 22.48 8.65 -18.97
C VAL A 184 22.26 7.51 -19.97
N PRO A 185 21.58 7.75 -21.12
CA PRO A 185 21.46 6.76 -22.18
C PRO A 185 22.81 6.14 -22.59
N GLY A 186 22.83 4.84 -22.81
CA GLY A 186 24.02 4.03 -23.12
C GLY A 186 24.78 3.52 -21.89
N GLN A 187 24.52 4.01 -20.68
CA GLN A 187 25.22 3.54 -19.49
C GLN A 187 24.59 2.24 -18.93
N THR A 188 25.49 1.35 -18.48
CA THR A 188 25.12 0.13 -17.75
C THR A 188 25.64 0.19 -16.33
N ARG A 189 24.78 -0.11 -15.35
CA ARG A 189 25.13 -0.14 -13.93
C ARG A 189 24.60 -1.41 -13.27
N THR A 190 25.32 -1.93 -12.28
CA THR A 190 24.86 -3.06 -11.47
C THR A 190 23.77 -2.61 -10.48
N ILE A 191 22.83 -3.50 -10.18
CA ILE A 191 21.73 -3.20 -9.25
C ILE A 191 22.12 -3.67 -7.84
N GLY A 192 22.76 -2.81 -7.09
CA GLY A 192 23.16 -3.07 -5.70
C GLY A 192 23.94 -4.38 -5.54
N ASP A 193 23.46 -5.23 -4.63
CA ASP A 193 24.00 -6.56 -4.33
C ASP A 193 23.40 -7.68 -5.19
N LEU A 194 22.58 -7.33 -6.18
CA LEU A 194 21.97 -8.29 -7.09
C LEU A 194 22.92 -8.61 -8.25
N GLU A 195 22.90 -9.86 -8.70
CA GLU A 195 23.61 -10.28 -9.91
C GLU A 195 22.85 -9.84 -11.17
N LEU A 196 22.47 -8.56 -11.22
CA LEU A 196 21.75 -7.94 -12.33
C LEU A 196 22.44 -6.64 -12.75
N ALA A 197 22.48 -6.39 -14.06
CA ALA A 197 22.91 -5.12 -14.63
C ALA A 197 21.74 -4.45 -15.37
N LEU A 198 21.57 -3.15 -15.18
CA LEU A 198 20.60 -2.32 -15.86
C LEU A 198 21.32 -1.41 -16.85
N THR A 199 20.92 -1.46 -18.10
CA THR A 199 21.33 -0.53 -19.16
C THR A 199 20.18 0.45 -19.40
N ILE A 200 20.48 1.73 -19.46
CA ILE A 200 19.55 2.77 -19.89
C ILE A 200 19.74 2.88 -21.40
N ASP A 201 18.77 2.40 -22.17
CA ASP A 201 18.87 2.38 -23.63
C ASP A 201 18.54 3.76 -24.21
N ASP A 202 17.48 4.41 -23.68
CA ASP A 202 17.06 5.75 -24.07
C ASP A 202 16.34 6.45 -22.90
N PHE A 203 16.32 7.79 -22.93
CA PHE A 203 15.57 8.59 -21.99
C PHE A 203 15.00 9.83 -22.67
N ARG A 204 13.69 10.03 -22.54
CA ARG A 204 12.94 11.14 -23.17
C ARG A 204 12.15 11.90 -22.15
N ILE A 205 12.12 13.22 -22.33
CA ILE A 205 11.27 14.14 -21.57
C ILE A 205 10.28 14.76 -22.57
N ASP A 206 9.03 14.40 -22.44
CA ASP A 206 7.96 14.99 -23.26
C ASP A 206 7.51 16.31 -22.64
N LEU A 207 7.56 17.39 -23.41
CA LEU A 207 7.18 18.73 -23.00
C LEU A 207 5.87 19.17 -23.69
N ARG A 208 5.12 20.07 -23.05
CA ARG A 208 4.04 20.83 -23.68
C ARG A 208 4.60 22.04 -24.42
N GLU A 209 3.73 22.73 -25.14
CA GLU A 209 4.05 23.98 -25.83
C GLU A 209 4.53 25.13 -24.90
N ASP A 210 4.21 25.01 -23.59
CA ASP A 210 4.61 25.96 -22.53
C ASP A 210 5.85 25.49 -21.77
N ASP A 211 6.62 24.54 -22.30
CA ASP A 211 7.80 23.90 -21.69
C ASP A 211 7.52 23.13 -20.38
N THR A 212 6.25 22.93 -20.02
CA THR A 212 5.93 22.09 -18.85
C THR A 212 6.05 20.60 -19.19
N VAL A 213 6.62 19.84 -18.27
CA VAL A 213 6.83 18.40 -18.45
C VAL A 213 5.49 17.66 -18.46
N VAL A 214 5.28 16.86 -19.50
CA VAL A 214 4.14 15.93 -19.63
C VAL A 214 4.48 14.58 -19.04
N GLN A 215 5.66 14.04 -19.45
CA GLN A 215 6.05 12.68 -19.09
C GLN A 215 7.58 12.51 -19.12
N TYR A 216 8.07 11.63 -18.29
CA TYR A 216 9.41 11.09 -18.34
C TYR A 216 9.30 9.63 -18.77
N THR A 217 10.02 9.23 -19.84
CA THR A 217 10.03 7.87 -20.35
C THR A 217 11.48 7.38 -20.49
N ALA A 218 11.78 6.23 -19.88
CA ALA A 218 13.07 5.57 -20.04
C ALA A 218 12.86 4.18 -20.65
N ASP A 219 13.65 3.88 -21.68
CA ASP A 219 13.77 2.54 -22.23
C ASP A 219 14.96 1.87 -21.57
N ILE A 220 14.74 0.70 -20.98
CA ILE A 220 15.75 0.01 -20.17
C ILE A 220 15.86 -1.46 -20.53
N THR A 221 17.09 -1.99 -20.43
CA THR A 221 17.38 -3.41 -20.56
C THR A 221 18.05 -3.91 -19.29
N VAL A 222 17.48 -4.95 -18.69
CA VAL A 222 18.04 -5.64 -17.51
C VAL A 222 18.63 -6.97 -17.96
N ARG A 223 19.87 -7.24 -17.55
CA ARG A 223 20.59 -8.47 -17.86
C ARG A 223 20.94 -9.22 -16.59
N ASP A 224 20.71 -10.53 -16.60
CA ASP A 224 21.14 -11.44 -15.54
C ASP A 224 22.64 -11.74 -15.69
N LEU A 225 23.40 -11.49 -14.62
CA LEU A 225 24.85 -11.73 -14.54
C LEU A 225 25.17 -13.05 -13.81
N SER A 226 24.18 -13.73 -13.23
CA SER A 226 24.39 -15.00 -12.52
C SER A 226 24.82 -16.10 -13.47
N ALA A 227 25.59 -17.07 -12.97
CA ALA A 227 26.05 -18.20 -13.76
C ALA A 227 24.90 -19.03 -14.37
N SER A 228 23.73 -19.04 -13.72
CA SER A 228 22.52 -19.72 -14.21
C SER A 228 21.69 -18.88 -15.19
N GLY A 229 21.92 -17.58 -15.22
CA GLY A 229 21.16 -16.60 -15.99
C GLY A 229 21.93 -15.97 -17.17
N ILE A 230 23.19 -16.39 -17.43
CA ILE A 230 24.03 -15.82 -18.50
C ILE A 230 23.25 -15.80 -19.81
N GLY A 231 23.18 -14.59 -20.41
CA GLY A 231 22.48 -14.34 -21.67
C GLY A 231 20.99 -14.04 -21.56
N LYS A 232 20.36 -14.15 -20.37
CA LYS A 232 18.98 -13.70 -20.18
C LYS A 232 18.94 -12.18 -20.03
N SER A 233 18.12 -11.54 -20.83
CA SER A 233 17.83 -10.11 -20.74
C SER A 233 16.36 -9.85 -20.99
N GLU A 234 15.83 -8.86 -20.31
CA GLU A 234 14.47 -8.36 -20.47
C GLU A 234 14.53 -6.85 -20.68
N SER A 235 13.76 -6.32 -21.64
CA SER A 235 13.72 -4.90 -21.95
C SER A 235 12.29 -4.38 -21.76
N ALA A 236 12.17 -3.15 -21.31
CA ALA A 236 10.90 -2.49 -21.13
C ALA A 236 11.02 -0.97 -21.24
N SER A 237 9.93 -0.32 -21.65
CA SER A 237 9.74 1.12 -21.53
C SER A 237 9.00 1.42 -20.22
N ILE A 238 9.58 2.29 -19.41
CA ILE A 238 8.98 2.73 -18.13
C ILE A 238 8.72 4.21 -18.15
N SER A 239 7.62 4.63 -17.54
CA SER A 239 7.30 6.06 -17.39
C SER A 239 6.66 6.34 -16.03
N VAL A 240 6.44 7.60 -15.69
CA VAL A 240 5.76 7.97 -14.45
C VAL A 240 4.38 7.31 -14.39
N ASN A 241 4.09 6.63 -13.29
CA ASN A 241 2.89 5.82 -13.05
C ASN A 241 2.73 4.57 -13.94
N ASN A 242 3.72 4.22 -14.78
CA ASN A 242 3.69 3.01 -15.59
C ASN A 242 4.99 2.20 -15.39
N PRO A 243 5.14 1.49 -14.26
CA PRO A 243 6.32 0.68 -13.97
C PRO A 243 6.34 -0.62 -14.77
N ALA A 244 7.53 -1.15 -15.02
CA ALA A 244 7.69 -2.50 -15.57
C ALA A 244 8.09 -3.51 -14.49
N SER A 245 7.81 -4.79 -14.75
CA SER A 245 8.23 -5.90 -13.89
C SER A 245 9.16 -6.81 -14.67
N MET A 246 10.41 -6.96 -14.21
CA MET A 246 11.45 -7.81 -14.82
C MET A 246 12.22 -8.53 -13.72
N PHE A 247 12.58 -9.79 -13.92
CA PHE A 247 13.32 -10.61 -12.94
C PHE A 247 12.72 -10.60 -11.51
N GLY A 248 11.40 -10.47 -11.39
CA GLY A 248 10.69 -10.41 -10.10
C GLY A 248 10.86 -9.09 -9.35
N LEU A 249 11.41 -8.07 -9.98
CA LEU A 249 11.58 -6.72 -9.47
C LEU A 249 10.67 -5.76 -10.23
N LYS A 250 10.26 -4.66 -9.59
CA LYS A 250 9.52 -3.55 -10.20
C LYS A 250 10.44 -2.35 -10.41
N PHE A 251 10.43 -1.81 -11.61
CA PHE A 251 11.23 -0.68 -12.06
C PHE A 251 10.33 0.53 -12.24
N PHE A 252 10.62 1.61 -11.54
CA PHE A 252 9.83 2.84 -11.55
C PHE A 252 10.69 3.99 -12.09
N GLN A 253 10.16 4.74 -13.05
CA GLN A 253 10.69 6.06 -13.39
C GLN A 253 10.41 6.98 -12.20
N ASN A 254 11.47 7.47 -11.53
CA ASN A 254 11.32 8.23 -10.29
C ASN A 254 11.63 9.70 -10.47
N SER A 255 12.81 10.03 -11.05
CA SER A 255 13.28 11.40 -11.15
C SER A 255 14.22 11.55 -12.36
N THR A 256 14.63 12.77 -12.61
CA THR A 256 15.64 13.14 -13.59
C THR A 256 16.55 14.22 -13.02
N GLY A 257 17.65 14.45 -13.67
CA GLY A 257 18.57 15.52 -13.37
C GLY A 257 19.55 15.73 -14.52
N TRP A 258 20.62 16.48 -14.29
CA TRP A 258 21.60 16.81 -15.27
C TRP A 258 22.92 16.08 -14.99
N ALA A 259 23.58 15.65 -16.07
CA ALA A 259 24.91 15.06 -16.06
C ALA A 259 25.82 15.82 -17.01
N ALA A 260 27.10 15.68 -16.85
CA ALA A 260 28.14 16.25 -17.71
C ALA A 260 29.14 15.20 -18.12
N SER A 261 29.67 15.31 -19.32
CA SER A 261 30.93 14.64 -19.72
C SER A 261 32.09 15.37 -19.07
N VAL A 262 32.96 14.65 -18.40
CA VAL A 262 34.12 15.17 -17.68
C VAL A 262 35.38 14.61 -18.35
N HIS A 263 36.20 15.50 -18.88
CA HIS A 263 37.46 15.17 -19.51
C HIS A 263 38.63 15.59 -18.62
N ILE A 264 39.48 14.67 -18.25
CA ILE A 264 40.66 14.90 -17.40
C ILE A 264 41.90 14.62 -18.20
N ALA A 265 42.80 15.61 -18.25
CA ALA A 265 44.13 15.47 -18.84
C ALA A 265 45.20 15.79 -17.79
N LYS A 266 46.40 15.20 -17.99
CA LYS A 266 47.59 15.46 -17.18
C LYS A 266 48.71 15.94 -18.11
N ASP A 267 49.33 17.06 -17.77
CA ASP A 267 50.35 17.70 -18.60
C ASP A 267 49.97 17.84 -20.09
N GLY A 268 48.64 18.06 -20.32
CA GLY A 268 48.05 18.18 -21.67
C GLY A 268 47.64 16.88 -22.34
N GLU A 269 48.00 15.72 -21.78
CA GLU A 269 47.64 14.41 -22.32
C GLU A 269 46.35 13.88 -21.68
N PRO A 270 45.30 13.47 -22.46
CA PRO A 270 44.05 12.96 -21.92
C PRO A 270 44.28 11.62 -21.19
N ILE A 271 43.83 11.53 -19.96
CA ILE A 271 43.98 10.34 -19.09
C ILE A 271 42.66 9.65 -18.72
N GLN A 272 41.53 10.40 -18.74
CA GLN A 272 40.26 9.88 -18.28
C GLN A 272 39.09 10.66 -18.86
N ASP A 273 38.09 9.92 -19.35
CA ASP A 273 36.76 10.44 -19.70
C ASP A 273 35.72 9.77 -18.79
N ALA A 274 34.76 10.54 -18.29
CA ALA A 274 33.70 10.04 -17.45
C ALA A 274 32.41 10.85 -17.64
N VAL A 275 31.23 10.25 -17.43
CA VAL A 275 29.99 10.97 -17.33
C VAL A 275 29.58 11.02 -15.85
N VAL A 276 29.41 12.24 -15.33
CA VAL A 276 29.16 12.50 -13.92
C VAL A 276 27.77 13.17 -13.76
N CYS A 277 26.89 12.57 -12.99
CA CYS A 277 25.59 13.14 -12.67
C CYS A 277 25.72 14.23 -11.58
N ALA A 278 24.89 15.23 -11.61
CA ALA A 278 24.83 16.23 -10.54
C ALA A 278 24.56 15.57 -9.19
N GLY A 279 25.41 15.87 -8.20
CA GLY A 279 25.44 15.19 -6.92
C GLY A 279 26.42 14.02 -6.82
N ASP A 280 27.18 13.72 -7.89
CA ASP A 280 28.18 12.65 -7.95
C ASP A 280 29.59 13.21 -8.17
N TYR A 281 30.59 12.35 -8.21
CA TYR A 281 32.00 12.73 -8.33
C TYR A 281 32.79 11.78 -9.24
N VAL A 282 33.90 12.25 -9.72
CA VAL A 282 34.93 11.45 -10.36
C VAL A 282 36.24 11.52 -9.57
N ARG A 283 36.89 10.37 -9.38
CA ARG A 283 38.25 10.28 -8.85
C ARG A 283 39.25 10.28 -10.01
N VAL A 284 40.31 11.06 -9.89
CA VAL A 284 41.33 11.11 -10.90
C VAL A 284 42.11 9.79 -10.92
N LYS A 285 42.25 9.15 -12.11
CA LYS A 285 42.67 7.76 -12.27
C LYS A 285 44.05 7.45 -11.65
N ASP A 286 45.00 8.35 -11.75
CA ASP A 286 46.36 8.21 -11.22
C ASP A 286 46.62 8.96 -9.92
N LYS A 287 45.58 9.67 -9.38
CA LYS A 287 45.63 10.38 -8.11
C LYS A 287 44.27 10.22 -7.37
N GLN A 288 44.07 9.03 -6.85
CA GLN A 288 42.75 8.62 -6.26
C GLN A 288 42.25 9.51 -5.11
N ASP A 289 43.15 10.24 -4.44
CA ASP A 289 42.82 11.20 -3.39
C ASP A 289 42.33 12.54 -3.95
N LEU A 290 42.48 12.79 -5.26
CA LEU A 290 41.91 13.95 -5.93
C LEU A 290 40.54 13.60 -6.48
N VAL A 291 39.52 14.30 -5.95
CA VAL A 291 38.12 14.06 -6.25
C VAL A 291 37.49 15.33 -6.77
N ILE A 292 36.85 15.23 -7.92
CA ILE A 292 36.10 16.31 -8.56
C ILE A 292 34.61 15.99 -8.46
N TYR A 293 33.91 16.80 -7.74
CA TYR A 293 32.50 16.64 -7.42
C TYR A 293 31.66 17.62 -8.25
N LEU A 294 30.70 17.12 -9.03
CA LEU A 294 29.71 17.96 -9.70
C LEU A 294 28.56 18.23 -8.72
N ALA A 295 28.60 19.37 -8.04
CA ALA A 295 27.65 19.69 -6.98
C ALA A 295 26.25 20.04 -7.51
N ALA A 296 26.17 20.77 -8.62
CA ALA A 296 24.95 21.13 -9.31
C ALA A 296 25.21 21.51 -10.77
N PHE A 297 24.17 21.47 -11.57
CA PHE A 297 24.14 22.04 -12.91
C PHE A 297 23.00 23.06 -13.01
N TYR A 298 23.27 24.17 -13.67
CA TYR A 298 22.30 25.24 -13.92
C TYR A 298 22.13 25.39 -15.44
N PRO A 299 20.97 24.98 -16.02
CA PRO A 299 20.75 25.09 -17.47
C PRO A 299 20.74 26.54 -17.96
N ASP A 300 20.30 27.46 -17.13
CA ASP A 300 20.22 28.89 -17.42
C ASP A 300 20.74 29.67 -16.21
N TYR A 301 22.06 29.65 -16.06
CA TYR A 301 22.75 30.17 -14.87
C TYR A 301 22.53 31.65 -14.66
N MET A 302 22.18 31.99 -13.43
CA MET A 302 22.14 33.37 -12.92
C MET A 302 22.68 33.42 -11.49
N PHE A 303 23.27 34.54 -11.11
CA PHE A 303 23.67 34.78 -9.73
C PHE A 303 22.64 35.68 -9.07
N VAL A 304 22.01 35.19 -8.00
CA VAL A 304 21.03 35.96 -7.20
C VAL A 304 21.73 36.50 -5.96
N SER A 305 21.78 37.82 -5.83
CA SER A 305 22.43 38.48 -4.67
C SER A 305 21.77 38.01 -3.38
N GLY A 306 22.60 37.54 -2.43
CA GLY A 306 22.17 36.99 -1.14
C GLY A 306 21.66 35.56 -1.15
N GLN A 307 21.46 34.94 -2.30
CA GLN A 307 21.06 33.52 -2.40
C GLN A 307 22.12 32.65 -3.11
N GLY A 308 22.96 33.22 -3.96
CA GLY A 308 24.03 32.52 -4.69
C GLY A 308 23.59 32.05 -6.08
N PRO A 309 24.24 30.98 -6.62
CA PRO A 309 23.95 30.38 -7.92
C PRO A 309 22.51 29.87 -8.00
N ALA A 310 21.82 30.18 -9.11
CA ALA A 310 20.45 29.77 -9.39
C ALA A 310 20.28 29.53 -10.90
N THR A 311 19.13 28.98 -11.29
CA THR A 311 18.73 28.88 -12.70
C THR A 311 17.51 29.75 -12.98
N ALA A 312 17.53 30.46 -14.12
CA ALA A 312 16.41 31.30 -14.55
C ALA A 312 15.32 30.47 -15.26
N SER A 313 15.72 29.42 -15.98
CA SER A 313 14.81 28.53 -16.70
C SER A 313 15.35 27.10 -16.74
N GLY A 314 14.53 26.15 -17.24
CA GLY A 314 14.95 24.77 -17.50
C GLY A 314 15.65 24.58 -18.85
N SER A 315 15.67 25.60 -19.71
CA SER A 315 16.26 25.57 -21.04
C SER A 315 17.78 25.82 -21.00
N LEU A 316 18.52 25.20 -21.90
CA LEU A 316 19.98 25.35 -22.01
C LEU A 316 20.38 26.68 -22.67
N ASN A 317 20.08 27.82 -22.00
CA ASN A 317 20.40 29.15 -22.51
C ASN A 317 21.78 29.63 -22.05
N ASN A 318 22.12 29.44 -20.80
CA ASN A 318 23.39 29.82 -20.19
C ASN A 318 23.86 28.74 -19.23
N PRO A 319 24.24 27.54 -19.73
CA PRO A 319 24.56 26.40 -18.88
C PRO A 319 25.83 26.61 -18.06
N ALA A 320 25.82 26.14 -16.80
CA ALA A 320 26.96 26.23 -15.91
C ALA A 320 27.03 25.09 -14.91
N TYR A 321 28.23 24.69 -14.53
CA TYR A 321 28.52 23.59 -13.63
C TYR A 321 29.06 24.12 -12.31
N LEU A 322 28.39 23.84 -11.20
CA LEU A 322 28.92 24.05 -9.85
C LEU A 322 29.76 22.85 -9.45
N TYR A 323 31.07 23.05 -9.32
CA TYR A 323 31.97 21.98 -8.92
C TYR A 323 32.59 22.23 -7.54
N ARG A 324 33.06 21.13 -6.92
CA ARG A 324 33.93 21.14 -5.74
C ARG A 324 35.12 20.23 -6.00
N VAL A 325 36.29 20.64 -5.53
CA VAL A 325 37.50 19.85 -5.60
C VAL A 325 37.90 19.45 -4.17
N TYR A 326 38.21 18.18 -4.01
CA TYR A 326 38.71 17.64 -2.75
C TYR A 326 40.04 16.93 -3.00
N TYR A 327 40.95 17.08 -2.07
CA TYR A 327 42.21 16.32 -2.03
C TYR A 327 42.42 15.82 -0.59
N GLN A 328 42.63 14.51 -0.43
CA GLN A 328 42.74 13.84 0.87
C GLN A 328 41.60 14.25 1.84
N ASP A 329 40.35 14.18 1.35
CA ASP A 329 39.13 14.56 2.03
C ASP A 329 39.00 16.04 2.46
N GLN A 330 39.99 16.90 2.12
CA GLN A 330 39.90 18.33 2.33
C GLN A 330 39.43 19.06 1.08
N MET A 331 38.46 19.96 1.26
CA MET A 331 37.96 20.78 0.16
C MET A 331 39.00 21.84 -0.24
N LEU A 332 39.53 21.76 -1.46
CA LEU A 332 40.46 22.73 -2.03
C LEU A 332 39.74 23.97 -2.56
N GLY A 333 38.54 23.80 -3.13
CA GLY A 333 37.78 24.90 -3.71
C GLY A 333 36.41 24.52 -4.22
N MET A 334 35.60 25.54 -4.48
CA MET A 334 34.29 25.45 -5.09
C MET A 334 34.07 26.67 -5.99
N ASN A 335 33.65 26.47 -7.21
CA ASN A 335 33.34 27.55 -8.14
C ASN A 335 32.36 27.07 -9.21
N VAL A 336 31.97 27.98 -10.09
CA VAL A 336 31.14 27.71 -11.27
C VAL A 336 32.00 27.76 -12.52
N LEU A 337 31.84 26.80 -13.42
CA LEU A 337 32.45 26.73 -14.72
C LEU A 337 31.39 26.71 -15.82
N MET A 338 31.65 27.37 -16.92
CA MET A 338 30.88 27.26 -18.15
C MET A 338 31.28 25.97 -18.91
N PRO A 339 30.47 25.48 -19.84
CA PRO A 339 30.85 24.36 -20.69
C PRO A 339 32.16 24.64 -21.41
N ASP A 340 33.01 23.60 -21.49
CA ASP A 340 34.33 23.62 -22.15
C ASP A 340 35.35 24.58 -21.52
N GLU A 341 35.05 25.27 -20.42
CA GLU A 341 36.00 26.02 -19.63
C GLU A 341 36.93 25.08 -18.87
N VAL A 342 38.23 25.40 -18.85
CA VAL A 342 39.30 24.53 -18.30
C VAL A 342 39.55 24.89 -16.83
N LEU A 343 39.33 23.93 -15.94
CA LEU A 343 39.81 23.97 -14.56
C LEU A 343 41.21 23.38 -14.48
N THR A 344 42.17 24.15 -13.99
CA THR A 344 43.55 23.68 -13.78
C THR A 344 43.79 23.39 -12.30
N ILE A 345 44.32 22.19 -11.99
CA ILE A 345 44.66 21.74 -10.65
C ILE A 345 46.05 21.09 -10.72
N ASP A 346 47.09 21.81 -10.34
CA ASP A 346 48.48 21.40 -10.51
C ASP A 346 48.76 20.94 -11.98
N GLU A 347 49.18 19.71 -12.19
CA GLU A 347 49.40 19.09 -13.49
C GLU A 347 48.15 18.63 -14.23
N TYR A 348 46.97 18.71 -13.57
CA TYR A 348 45.69 18.24 -14.12
C TYR A 348 44.87 19.37 -14.70
N THR A 349 44.23 19.08 -15.83
CA THR A 349 43.16 19.92 -16.38
C THR A 349 41.87 19.12 -16.44
N VAL A 350 40.77 19.77 -16.07
CA VAL A 350 39.43 19.19 -16.03
C VAL A 350 38.47 20.09 -16.82
N THR A 351 37.73 19.50 -17.73
CA THR A 351 36.70 20.18 -18.51
C THR A 351 35.38 19.49 -18.37
N PHE A 352 34.32 20.27 -18.18
CA PHE A 352 32.94 19.80 -18.23
C PHE A 352 32.32 20.19 -19.56
N SER A 353 31.73 19.21 -20.23
CA SER A 353 31.08 19.41 -21.52
C SER A 353 29.79 18.62 -21.64
N ASP A 354 29.10 18.77 -22.76
CA ASP A 354 27.97 17.95 -23.18
C ASP A 354 26.94 17.72 -22.08
N PRO A 355 26.24 18.78 -21.61
CA PRO A 355 25.21 18.66 -20.58
C PRO A 355 24.03 17.84 -21.11
N GLN A 356 23.70 16.75 -20.42
CA GLN A 356 22.66 15.81 -20.81
C GLN A 356 21.78 15.43 -19.62
N ASN A 357 20.53 15.03 -19.90
CA ASN A 357 19.66 14.56 -18.84
C ASN A 357 19.99 13.11 -18.45
N TYR A 358 20.07 12.85 -17.15
CA TYR A 358 20.07 11.48 -16.64
C TYR A 358 18.68 11.10 -16.10
N THR A 359 18.40 9.82 -16.11
CA THR A 359 17.21 9.26 -15.46
C THR A 359 17.58 8.57 -14.15
N LEU A 360 16.69 8.64 -13.16
CA LEU A 360 16.80 7.93 -11.88
C LEU A 360 15.67 6.91 -11.79
N ILE A 361 16.06 5.64 -11.71
CA ILE A 361 15.17 4.49 -11.70
C ILE A 361 15.17 3.90 -10.29
N GLN A 362 14.00 3.84 -9.67
CA GLN A 362 13.81 3.17 -8.40
C GLN A 362 13.39 1.73 -8.64
N ILE A 363 14.09 0.79 -8.01
CA ILE A 363 13.85 -0.65 -8.18
C ILE A 363 13.40 -1.21 -6.84
N LYS A 364 12.26 -1.92 -6.84
CA LYS A 364 11.67 -2.49 -5.62
C LYS A 364 11.43 -3.99 -5.77
N SER A 365 11.81 -4.74 -4.75
CA SER A 365 11.41 -6.14 -4.58
C SER A 365 10.16 -6.20 -3.72
N ASP A 366 9.06 -6.72 -4.26
CA ASP A 366 7.78 -6.74 -3.57
C ASP A 366 7.21 -8.17 -3.55
N ARG A 367 7.66 -8.95 -2.58
CA ARG A 367 7.33 -10.39 -2.48
C ARG A 367 5.92 -10.67 -1.95
N PHE A 368 5.31 -9.75 -1.20
CA PHE A 368 4.07 -9.99 -0.48
C PHE A 368 2.86 -9.19 -0.95
N THR A 369 2.97 -8.37 -2.01
CA THR A 369 1.84 -7.62 -2.59
C THR A 369 0.69 -8.53 -2.98
N TRP A 370 0.95 -9.74 -3.48
CA TRP A 370 -0.08 -10.69 -3.84
C TRP A 370 -0.94 -11.09 -2.62
N LEU A 371 -0.34 -11.21 -1.43
CA LEU A 371 -1.06 -11.53 -0.19
C LEU A 371 -1.96 -10.37 0.22
N ALA A 372 -1.49 -9.12 0.10
CA ALA A 372 -2.29 -7.93 0.35
C ALA A 372 -3.46 -7.83 -0.65
N LEU A 373 -3.23 -8.12 -1.93
CA LEU A 373 -4.27 -8.15 -2.96
C LEU A 373 -5.35 -9.19 -2.64
N ILE A 374 -4.96 -10.42 -2.32
CA ILE A 374 -5.89 -11.46 -1.88
C ILE A 374 -6.66 -11.00 -0.63
N GLY A 375 -5.97 -10.43 0.36
CA GLY A 375 -6.61 -9.86 1.55
C GLY A 375 -7.67 -8.83 1.21
N GLY A 376 -7.38 -7.92 0.27
CA GLY A 376 -8.33 -6.93 -0.23
C GLY A 376 -9.57 -7.55 -0.89
N LEU A 377 -9.38 -8.54 -1.77
CA LEU A 377 -10.47 -9.25 -2.44
C LEU A 377 -11.34 -10.04 -1.44
N VAL A 378 -10.73 -10.71 -0.46
CA VAL A 378 -11.45 -11.42 0.60
C VAL A 378 -12.23 -10.44 1.49
N THR A 379 -11.66 -9.27 1.78
CA THR A 379 -12.37 -8.19 2.51
C THR A 379 -13.60 -7.74 1.75
N LEU A 380 -13.48 -7.47 0.45
CA LEU A 380 -14.59 -7.06 -0.41
C LEU A 380 -15.68 -8.13 -0.45
N LEU A 381 -15.32 -9.39 -0.64
CA LEU A 381 -16.26 -10.52 -0.58
C LEU A 381 -16.97 -10.57 0.78
N GLY A 382 -16.22 -10.42 1.88
CA GLY A 382 -16.77 -10.38 3.23
C GLY A 382 -17.77 -9.25 3.43
N LEU A 383 -17.50 -8.06 2.89
CA LEU A 383 -18.41 -6.90 2.92
C LEU A 383 -19.69 -7.18 2.12
N ILE A 384 -19.59 -7.73 0.91
CA ILE A 384 -20.74 -8.11 0.10
C ILE A 384 -21.63 -9.09 0.86
N LEU A 385 -21.03 -10.15 1.43
CA LEU A 385 -21.76 -11.13 2.24
C LEU A 385 -22.40 -10.50 3.48
N ALA A 386 -21.71 -9.55 4.15
CA ALA A 386 -22.21 -8.93 5.39
C ALA A 386 -23.33 -7.92 5.15
N LEU A 387 -23.33 -7.21 4.01
CA LEU A 387 -24.22 -6.10 3.75
C LEU A 387 -25.41 -6.49 2.84
N TYR A 388 -25.17 -7.33 1.85
CA TYR A 388 -26.18 -7.65 0.82
C TYR A 388 -26.79 -9.02 0.99
N VAL A 389 -26.08 -10.00 1.58
CA VAL A 389 -26.60 -11.33 1.83
C VAL A 389 -27.19 -11.39 3.23
N LEU A 390 -28.46 -11.03 3.36
CA LEU A 390 -29.15 -10.92 4.65
C LEU A 390 -29.72 -12.27 5.09
N PRO A 391 -29.15 -12.95 6.10
CA PRO A 391 -29.65 -14.23 6.58
C PRO A 391 -31.00 -14.08 7.26
N SER A 392 -31.94 -14.92 6.89
CA SER A 392 -33.27 -14.98 7.50
C SER A 392 -33.66 -16.42 7.76
N LYS A 393 -34.44 -16.63 8.82
CA LYS A 393 -35.04 -17.91 9.22
C LYS A 393 -36.53 -17.71 9.39
N ALA A 394 -37.29 -18.77 9.12
CA ALA A 394 -38.74 -18.78 9.40
C ALA A 394 -39.11 -20.17 9.90
N TRP A 395 -40.15 -20.19 10.74
CA TRP A 395 -40.72 -21.38 11.34
C TRP A 395 -42.23 -21.32 11.17
N ALA A 396 -42.86 -22.45 10.92
CA ALA A 396 -44.28 -22.60 10.95
C ALA A 396 -44.64 -23.77 11.87
N VAL A 397 -45.64 -23.62 12.71
CA VAL A 397 -46.10 -24.68 13.60
C VAL A 397 -47.59 -24.84 13.38
N ARG A 398 -48.06 -26.09 13.28
CA ARG A 398 -49.45 -26.43 13.09
C ARG A 398 -50.24 -26.32 14.41
N ASP A 399 -51.33 -25.61 14.34
CA ASP A 399 -52.29 -25.48 15.46
C ASP A 399 -53.69 -25.83 14.94
N GLY A 400 -54.12 -27.06 15.21
CA GLY A 400 -55.35 -27.60 14.63
C GLY A 400 -55.30 -27.76 13.10
N GLU A 401 -56.20 -27.07 12.39
CA GLU A 401 -56.27 -27.04 10.93
C GLU A 401 -55.44 -25.90 10.30
N ARG A 402 -54.95 -24.95 11.11
CA ARG A 402 -54.24 -23.75 10.69
C ARG A 402 -52.79 -23.78 11.16
N TRP A 403 -51.99 -22.86 10.60
CA TRP A 403 -50.60 -22.70 10.95
C TRP A 403 -50.30 -21.32 11.50
N THR A 404 -49.40 -21.27 12.48
CA THR A 404 -48.77 -20.02 12.92
C THR A 404 -47.39 -19.96 12.36
N VAL A 405 -47.08 -18.89 11.62
CA VAL A 405 -45.77 -18.68 10.96
C VAL A 405 -45.07 -17.51 11.63
N CYS A 406 -43.80 -17.69 11.99
CA CYS A 406 -42.95 -16.60 12.44
C CYS A 406 -41.66 -16.52 11.63
N GLY A 407 -41.12 -15.32 11.52
CA GLY A 407 -39.90 -15.08 10.79
C GLY A 407 -38.94 -14.15 11.51
N GLN A 408 -37.64 -14.38 11.31
CA GLN A 408 -36.56 -13.57 11.88
C GLN A 408 -35.52 -13.25 10.82
N SER A 409 -35.15 -11.97 10.76
CA SER A 409 -34.06 -11.52 9.90
C SER A 409 -32.94 -10.91 10.75
N ARG A 410 -31.71 -11.26 10.49
CA ARG A 410 -30.57 -10.74 11.25
C ARG A 410 -30.34 -9.24 11.06
N LYS A 411 -30.72 -8.70 9.91
CA LYS A 411 -30.63 -7.27 9.56
C LYS A 411 -31.80 -6.90 8.65
N GLY A 412 -32.16 -5.61 8.63
CA GLY A 412 -33.25 -5.15 7.77
C GLY A 412 -34.63 -5.61 8.23
N GLY A 413 -34.84 -5.71 9.56
CA GLY A 413 -36.09 -6.18 10.15
C GLY A 413 -37.33 -5.41 9.66
N ALA A 414 -37.25 -4.12 9.37
CA ALA A 414 -38.36 -3.33 8.82
C ALA A 414 -38.75 -3.83 7.40
N ILE A 415 -37.79 -4.00 6.51
CA ILE A 415 -38.03 -4.52 5.14
C ILE A 415 -38.54 -5.97 5.19
N PHE A 416 -38.00 -6.75 6.12
CA PHE A 416 -38.44 -8.13 6.31
C PHE A 416 -39.90 -8.16 6.82
N ARG A 417 -40.28 -7.34 7.79
CA ARG A 417 -41.65 -7.22 8.29
C ARG A 417 -42.63 -6.82 7.18
N GLU A 418 -42.31 -5.83 6.39
CA GLU A 418 -43.14 -5.38 5.27
C GLU A 418 -43.36 -6.52 4.24
N ARG A 419 -42.32 -7.24 3.86
CA ARG A 419 -42.42 -8.39 2.93
C ARG A 419 -43.24 -9.52 3.57
N PHE A 420 -43.02 -9.76 4.86
CA PHE A 420 -43.74 -10.79 5.60
C PHE A 420 -45.25 -10.47 5.70
N ALA A 421 -45.61 -9.22 6.04
CA ALA A 421 -46.98 -8.75 6.08
C ALA A 421 -47.66 -8.88 4.71
N ARG A 422 -46.97 -8.50 3.64
CA ARG A 422 -47.50 -8.65 2.26
C ARG A 422 -47.78 -10.10 1.92
N ALA A 423 -46.84 -11.01 2.20
CA ALA A 423 -47.01 -12.44 1.93
C ALA A 423 -48.12 -13.08 2.78
N ALA A 424 -48.35 -12.61 3.99
CA ALA A 424 -49.43 -13.04 4.85
C ALA A 424 -50.79 -12.44 4.43
N GLY A 425 -50.84 -11.16 4.02
CA GLY A 425 -52.06 -10.46 3.61
C GLY A 425 -52.68 -11.00 2.32
N GLU A 426 -51.86 -11.58 1.42
CA GLU A 426 -52.35 -12.30 0.23
C GLU A 426 -53.13 -13.59 0.58
N ASP A 427 -52.95 -14.13 1.78
CA ASP A 427 -53.71 -15.26 2.32
C ASP A 427 -54.90 -14.81 3.21
N GLY A 428 -55.20 -13.50 3.31
CA GLY A 428 -56.35 -12.93 3.99
C GLY A 428 -56.25 -12.87 5.55
N GLN A 429 -55.07 -12.54 6.10
CA GLN A 429 -54.79 -12.76 7.54
C GLN A 429 -54.24 -11.55 8.30
N ASP A 430 -54.50 -11.51 9.61
CA ASP A 430 -53.98 -10.51 10.55
C ASP A 430 -52.50 -10.74 10.84
N VAL A 431 -51.68 -9.68 10.66
CA VAL A 431 -50.25 -9.69 10.94
C VAL A 431 -49.98 -8.86 12.17
N THR A 432 -49.41 -9.48 13.21
CA THR A 432 -48.92 -8.78 14.40
C THR A 432 -47.39 -8.62 14.28
N GLY A 433 -46.89 -7.37 14.38
CA GLY A 433 -45.48 -7.01 14.33
C GLY A 433 -44.93 -6.53 15.66
#